data_9df219c718d9c4f727ecc71604073260
#
_entry.id   9df219c718d9c4f727ecc71604073260
#
_cell.length_a   1.000
_cell.length_b   1.000
_cell.length_c   1.000
_cell.angle_alpha   90.00
_cell.angle_beta   90.00
_cell.angle_gamma   90.00
#
_symmetry.space_group_name_H-M   'P 1'
#
loop_
_entity.id
_entity.type
_entity.pdbx_description
1 polymer ?
#
loop_
_entity_poly.entity_id
_entity_poly.type
_entity_poly.pdbx_seq_one_letter_code
_entity_poly.pdbx_strand_id
1 'polypeptide(L)'
;MIVLLAAIFAAIVYRWISLERLQHAAPPEVVAMPSPEPTRTRSPFITGKLDTAKLFNGVTLHAKVETVLGTDATTERVDPESYVLDLKLLARVPSPNKTLEELAKVSPQLPTLLPGLAQMLPPDPVSPLFAQLYDTKVKVLRDNLVHLDQVLSRHNFFDCQTVLQLQHPQSHRKTLLLQADMDVDADGSDADRMPIGTGVTTNFKPFTSYRWAKKTPAPNPYLPAAEDRLKKVEDEYALKTTTPERKRELRSALMLFRDEVMTLKKFSFLIGATDPYIVMPGAFARGKDALKVGDYALVVFADAVYPAMVGDIGPNDRVGEASLRIAKQINALSTPYNRPVSDLKVTYLVFPGTADKPFGPPDLEKLQARCQKLIDEIGGATVPLHHWENIIPPPPTPTPTPSPSPFATPTSTNSPSLSASPSATFAFPASSASGTASPSPALTPPTSPIVPPTR
;
A
#
# COMPACT_ATOMS: atom_id res chain seq x y z
N MET A 1 -5.71 25.66 17.38
CA MET A 1 -5.81 26.02 15.95
C MET A 1 -4.88 25.22 15.06
N ILE A 2 -3.58 25.12 15.35
CA ILE A 2 -2.60 24.36 14.54
C ILE A 2 -2.91 22.86 14.48
N VAL A 3 -3.33 22.24 15.58
CA VAL A 3 -3.67 20.80 15.65
C VAL A 3 -4.93 20.47 14.84
N LEU A 4 -5.91 21.37 14.81
CA LEU A 4 -7.14 21.19 14.02
C LEU A 4 -6.86 21.31 12.53
N LEU A 5 -5.99 22.22 12.14
CA LEU A 5 -5.54 22.36 10.74
C LEU A 5 -4.74 21.14 10.26
N ALA A 6 -3.90 20.58 11.12
CA ALA A 6 -3.15 19.35 10.78
C ALA A 6 -4.07 18.13 10.61
N ALA A 7 -5.13 18.02 11.43
CA ALA A 7 -6.11 16.93 11.30
C ALA A 7 -6.98 17.06 10.05
N ILE A 8 -7.39 18.27 9.71
CA ILE A 8 -8.14 18.55 8.46
C ILE A 8 -7.24 18.28 7.26
N PHE A 9 -5.97 18.68 7.30
CA PHE A 9 -5.01 18.41 6.23
C PHE A 9 -4.76 16.91 6.03
N ALA A 10 -4.58 16.16 7.11
CA ALA A 10 -4.43 14.70 7.04
C ALA A 10 -5.66 14.02 6.43
N ALA A 11 -6.87 14.48 6.77
CA ALA A 11 -8.12 13.95 6.21
C ALA A 11 -8.28 14.27 4.72
N ILE A 12 -7.88 15.46 4.28
CA ILE A 12 -7.94 15.88 2.87
C ILE A 12 -6.92 15.08 2.05
N VAL A 13 -5.70 14.92 2.54
CA VAL A 13 -4.64 14.13 1.90
C VAL A 13 -5.06 12.66 1.80
N TYR A 14 -5.63 12.10 2.85
CA TYR A 14 -6.14 10.72 2.85
C TYR A 14 -7.26 10.53 1.81
N ARG A 15 -8.22 11.44 1.76
CA ARG A 15 -9.34 11.37 0.81
C ARG A 15 -8.85 11.51 -0.65
N TRP A 16 -7.88 12.38 -0.89
CA TRP A 16 -7.32 12.57 -2.23
C TRP A 16 -6.51 11.36 -2.70
N ILE A 17 -5.66 10.80 -1.85
CA ILE A 17 -4.88 9.59 -2.13
C ILE A 17 -5.82 8.38 -2.36
N SER A 18 -6.95 8.32 -1.66
CA SER A 18 -7.95 7.28 -1.87
C SER A 18 -8.66 7.42 -3.21
N LEU A 19 -8.95 8.66 -3.63
CA LEU A 19 -9.55 8.96 -4.95
C LEU A 19 -8.58 8.66 -6.09
N GLU A 20 -7.29 8.96 -5.94
CA GLU A 20 -6.28 8.67 -6.96
C GLU A 20 -6.05 7.15 -7.13
N ARG A 21 -6.13 6.37 -6.04
CA ARG A 21 -6.10 4.90 -6.12
C ARG A 21 -7.29 4.32 -6.91
N LEU A 22 -8.44 4.99 -6.91
CA LEU A 22 -9.62 4.58 -7.67
C LEU A 22 -9.54 5.00 -9.15
N GLN A 23 -8.90 6.14 -9.45
CA GLN A 23 -8.81 6.67 -10.81
C GLN A 23 -7.69 6.04 -11.64
N HIS A 24 -6.68 5.44 -11.00
CA HIS A 24 -5.51 4.86 -11.66
C HIS A 24 -5.41 3.34 -11.51
N ALA A 25 -6.51 2.65 -11.25
CA ALA A 25 -6.57 1.22 -11.47
C ALA A 25 -6.37 0.98 -12.99
N ALA A 26 -5.14 0.66 -13.37
CA ALA A 26 -4.84 0.30 -14.76
C ALA A 26 -5.79 -0.84 -15.17
N PRO A 27 -6.33 -0.83 -16.39
CA PRO A 27 -7.05 -1.98 -16.90
C PRO A 27 -6.12 -3.20 -16.79
N PRO A 28 -6.64 -4.36 -16.39
CA PRO A 28 -5.81 -5.55 -16.23
C PRO A 28 -5.07 -5.82 -17.54
N GLU A 29 -3.76 -5.94 -17.45
CA GLU A 29 -2.93 -6.40 -18.55
C GLU A 29 -3.48 -7.73 -19.03
N VAL A 30 -3.85 -7.81 -20.30
CA VAL A 30 -4.42 -9.02 -20.90
C VAL A 30 -3.28 -10.03 -21.01
N VAL A 31 -3.07 -10.79 -19.95
CA VAL A 31 -2.23 -11.98 -19.99
C VAL A 31 -2.95 -12.98 -20.89
N ALA A 32 -2.28 -13.41 -21.95
CA ALA A 32 -2.78 -14.40 -22.90
C ALA A 32 -3.32 -15.61 -22.11
N MET A 33 -4.61 -15.87 -22.25
CA MET A 33 -5.29 -16.95 -21.55
C MET A 33 -4.78 -18.30 -22.05
N PRO A 34 -4.46 -19.24 -21.16
CA PRO A 34 -4.36 -20.64 -21.54
C PRO A 34 -5.72 -21.14 -22.04
N SER A 35 -5.67 -22.06 -23.00
CA SER A 35 -6.79 -22.71 -23.68
C SER A 35 -7.96 -23.06 -22.73
N PRO A 36 -9.21 -22.96 -23.17
CA PRO A 36 -10.37 -23.08 -22.31
C PRO A 36 -10.48 -24.49 -21.70
N GLU A 37 -10.45 -24.55 -20.38
CA GLU A 37 -10.95 -25.72 -19.66
C GLU A 37 -12.45 -25.94 -19.95
N PRO A 38 -12.93 -27.18 -19.89
CA PRO A 38 -14.30 -27.53 -20.26
C PRO A 38 -15.31 -26.71 -19.46
N THR A 39 -16.21 -26.09 -20.18
CA THR A 39 -17.27 -25.21 -19.70
C THR A 39 -18.04 -25.83 -18.54
N ARG A 40 -17.76 -25.42 -17.32
CA ARG A 40 -18.66 -25.67 -16.19
C ARG A 40 -19.99 -24.98 -16.50
N THR A 41 -21.04 -25.75 -16.65
CA THR A 41 -22.41 -25.26 -16.83
C THR A 41 -22.71 -24.28 -15.71
N ARG A 42 -22.86 -23.00 -16.03
CA ARG A 42 -23.27 -21.98 -15.06
C ARG A 42 -24.62 -22.39 -14.49
N SER A 43 -24.70 -22.55 -13.18
CA SER A 43 -25.98 -22.66 -12.50
C SER A 43 -26.89 -21.49 -12.91
N PRO A 44 -28.16 -21.74 -13.17
CA PRO A 44 -29.07 -20.69 -13.59
C PRO A 44 -29.09 -19.56 -12.55
N PHE A 45 -29.03 -18.34 -13.03
CA PHE A 45 -29.14 -17.14 -12.21
C PHE A 45 -30.41 -17.20 -11.36
N ILE A 46 -30.30 -17.27 -10.05
CA ILE A 46 -31.44 -17.14 -9.16
C ILE A 46 -31.75 -15.64 -9.08
N THR A 47 -32.86 -15.24 -9.69
CA THR A 47 -33.33 -13.85 -9.69
C THR A 47 -33.43 -13.32 -8.26
N GLY A 48 -32.78 -12.19 -7.98
CA GLY A 48 -32.84 -11.53 -6.68
C GLY A 48 -31.79 -11.95 -5.63
N LYS A 49 -30.86 -12.87 -5.97
CA LYS A 49 -29.75 -13.23 -5.10
C LYS A 49 -28.43 -13.22 -5.85
N LEU A 50 -27.50 -12.38 -5.42
CA LEU A 50 -26.12 -12.36 -5.91
C LEU A 50 -25.20 -12.98 -4.85
N ASP A 51 -24.52 -14.07 -5.19
CA ASP A 51 -23.48 -14.64 -4.33
C ASP A 51 -22.19 -13.84 -4.47
N THR A 52 -21.90 -13.05 -3.44
CA THR A 52 -20.71 -12.22 -3.37
C THR A 52 -19.57 -12.86 -2.57
N ALA A 53 -19.73 -14.11 -2.10
CA ALA A 53 -18.74 -14.77 -1.25
C ALA A 53 -17.34 -14.83 -1.86
N LYS A 54 -17.24 -14.96 -3.18
CA LYS A 54 -15.94 -14.94 -3.91
C LYS A 54 -15.30 -13.54 -3.96
N LEU A 55 -16.11 -12.49 -3.86
CA LEU A 55 -15.64 -11.11 -3.92
C LEU A 55 -15.38 -10.54 -2.52
N PHE A 56 -16.20 -10.93 -1.51
CA PHE A 56 -16.26 -10.25 -0.23
C PHE A 56 -16.34 -11.17 1.00
N ASN A 57 -15.89 -12.41 0.88
CA ASN A 57 -15.81 -13.33 2.02
C ASN A 57 -17.07 -13.34 2.91
N GLY A 58 -18.21 -13.70 2.34
CA GLY A 58 -19.44 -13.91 3.13
C GLY A 58 -20.48 -12.79 3.06
N VAL A 59 -20.32 -11.82 2.19
CA VAL A 59 -21.40 -10.85 1.91
C VAL A 59 -22.42 -11.49 0.99
N THR A 60 -23.69 -11.48 1.38
CA THR A 60 -24.81 -11.90 0.55
C THR A 60 -25.67 -10.68 0.25
N LEU A 61 -25.90 -10.40 -1.03
CA LEU A 61 -26.77 -9.34 -1.48
C LEU A 61 -28.11 -9.93 -1.95
N HIS A 62 -29.20 -9.47 -1.34
CA HIS A 62 -30.54 -9.73 -1.82
C HIS A 62 -31.08 -8.46 -2.46
N ALA A 63 -31.43 -8.55 -3.75
CA ALA A 63 -31.97 -7.42 -4.50
C ALA A 63 -33.30 -7.82 -5.12
N LYS A 64 -34.27 -6.90 -5.09
CA LYS A 64 -35.58 -7.01 -5.73
C LYS A 64 -35.86 -5.71 -6.44
N VAL A 65 -36.35 -5.80 -7.68
CA VAL A 65 -36.85 -4.64 -8.42
C VAL A 65 -38.38 -4.70 -8.35
N GLU A 66 -38.98 -3.64 -7.83
CA GLU A 66 -40.42 -3.42 -7.89
C GLU A 66 -40.70 -2.32 -8.88
N THR A 67 -41.78 -2.47 -9.66
CA THR A 67 -42.18 -1.48 -10.64
C THR A 67 -43.56 -0.95 -10.31
N VAL A 68 -43.69 0.36 -10.33
CA VAL A 68 -44.97 1.08 -10.15
C VAL A 68 -45.24 1.85 -11.43
N LEU A 69 -46.53 1.96 -11.79
CA LEU A 69 -46.92 2.75 -12.95
C LEU A 69 -46.70 4.24 -12.63
N GLY A 70 -45.88 4.88 -13.45
CA GLY A 70 -45.59 6.31 -13.37
C GLY A 70 -46.48 7.15 -14.30
N THR A 71 -46.10 8.38 -14.56
CA THR A 71 -46.82 9.31 -15.42
C THR A 71 -46.22 9.33 -16.83
N ASP A 72 -45.35 10.25 -17.13
CA ASP A 72 -44.64 10.36 -18.39
C ASP A 72 -43.14 10.39 -18.16
N ALA A 73 -42.36 10.00 -19.19
CA ALA A 73 -40.93 9.85 -19.07
C ALA A 73 -40.17 11.15 -18.72
N THR A 74 -40.74 12.32 -19.06
CA THR A 74 -40.14 13.60 -18.74
C THR A 74 -40.27 13.91 -17.25
N THR A 75 -41.43 13.64 -16.68
CA THR A 75 -41.70 13.80 -15.26
C THR A 75 -40.90 12.82 -14.45
N GLU A 76 -40.94 11.52 -14.81
CA GLU A 76 -40.21 10.46 -14.10
C GLU A 76 -38.68 10.67 -14.07
N ARG A 77 -38.13 11.34 -15.08
CA ARG A 77 -36.68 11.62 -15.13
C ARG A 77 -36.20 12.63 -14.10
N VAL A 78 -37.08 13.50 -13.63
CA VAL A 78 -36.74 14.59 -12.70
C VAL A 78 -37.34 14.38 -11.30
N ASP A 79 -38.29 13.46 -11.17
CA ASP A 79 -38.90 13.11 -9.90
C ASP A 79 -37.92 12.27 -9.07
N PRO A 80 -37.49 12.73 -7.87
CA PRO A 80 -36.58 12.02 -7.00
C PRO A 80 -37.16 10.69 -6.46
N GLU A 81 -38.50 10.49 -6.49
CA GLU A 81 -39.15 9.27 -6.05
C GLU A 81 -39.32 8.23 -7.16
N SER A 82 -38.95 8.55 -8.40
CA SER A 82 -39.04 7.60 -9.53
C SER A 82 -38.09 6.42 -9.42
N TYR A 83 -36.95 6.62 -8.73
CA TYR A 83 -35.93 5.58 -8.50
C TYR A 83 -35.47 5.62 -7.04
N VAL A 84 -36.08 4.81 -6.21
CA VAL A 84 -35.77 4.73 -4.78
C VAL A 84 -35.04 3.42 -4.51
N LEU A 85 -33.88 3.49 -3.86
CA LEU A 85 -33.12 2.35 -3.39
C LEU A 85 -32.97 2.39 -1.87
N ASP A 86 -33.71 1.54 -1.17
CA ASP A 86 -33.59 1.35 0.27
C ASP A 86 -32.48 0.35 0.59
N LEU A 87 -31.47 0.77 1.32
CA LEU A 87 -30.35 -0.06 1.72
C LEU A 87 -30.35 -0.27 3.23
N LYS A 88 -30.35 -1.52 3.64
CA LYS A 88 -30.14 -1.94 5.04
C LYS A 88 -29.01 -2.94 5.11
N LEU A 89 -27.89 -2.57 5.75
CA LEU A 89 -26.78 -3.45 6.01
C LEU A 89 -26.79 -3.90 7.47
N LEU A 90 -26.77 -5.21 7.69
CA LEU A 90 -26.56 -5.81 9.00
C LEU A 90 -25.12 -6.33 9.07
N ALA A 91 -24.26 -5.62 9.78
CA ALA A 91 -22.92 -6.06 10.11
C ALA A 91 -22.88 -6.60 11.55
N ARG A 92 -22.26 -7.77 11.74
CA ARG A 92 -22.04 -8.36 13.06
C ARG A 92 -20.59 -8.19 13.45
N VAL A 93 -20.33 -7.49 14.55
CA VAL A 93 -18.96 -7.37 15.08
C VAL A 93 -18.57 -8.72 15.68
N PRO A 94 -17.38 -9.27 15.37
CA PRO A 94 -16.94 -10.54 15.94
C PRO A 94 -16.75 -10.44 17.45
N SER A 95 -16.99 -11.56 18.15
CA SER A 95 -16.55 -11.70 19.54
C SER A 95 -15.05 -11.96 19.56
N PRO A 96 -14.25 -11.18 20.33
CA PRO A 96 -12.82 -11.38 20.38
C PRO A 96 -12.43 -12.67 21.06
N ASN A 97 -11.44 -13.39 20.54
CA ASN A 97 -10.82 -14.51 21.21
C ASN A 97 -10.09 -14.02 22.47
N LYS A 98 -10.29 -14.72 23.60
CA LYS A 98 -9.77 -14.32 24.91
C LYS A 98 -8.89 -15.39 25.57
N THR A 99 -9.09 -16.66 25.20
CA THR A 99 -8.38 -17.79 25.78
C THR A 99 -7.40 -18.40 24.78
N LEU A 100 -6.46 -19.18 25.27
CA LEU A 100 -5.48 -19.87 24.44
C LEU A 100 -6.15 -20.84 23.45
N GLU A 101 -7.21 -21.52 23.90
CA GLU A 101 -7.99 -22.44 23.10
C GLU A 101 -8.74 -21.70 21.97
N GLU A 102 -9.26 -20.52 22.27
CA GLU A 102 -9.91 -19.68 21.25
C GLU A 102 -8.90 -19.14 20.23
N LEU A 103 -7.73 -18.70 20.68
CA LEU A 103 -6.63 -18.31 19.82
C LEU A 103 -6.18 -19.47 18.92
N ALA A 104 -6.16 -20.70 19.45
CA ALA A 104 -5.80 -21.90 18.71
C ALA A 104 -6.84 -22.29 17.65
N LYS A 105 -8.12 -21.89 17.77
CA LYS A 105 -9.10 -22.10 16.70
C LYS A 105 -8.72 -21.37 15.41
N VAL A 106 -8.08 -20.22 15.53
CA VAL A 106 -7.63 -19.37 14.42
C VAL A 106 -6.22 -19.78 13.97
N SER A 107 -5.31 -19.95 14.91
CA SER A 107 -3.90 -20.34 14.67
C SER A 107 -3.56 -21.59 15.52
N PRO A 108 -3.83 -22.81 15.01
CA PRO A 108 -3.73 -24.05 15.80
C PRO A 108 -2.35 -24.31 16.41
N GLN A 109 -1.30 -23.88 15.73
CA GLN A 109 0.08 -24.08 16.18
C GLN A 109 0.55 -23.03 17.20
N LEU A 110 -0.20 -21.93 17.38
CA LEU A 110 0.21 -20.82 18.22
C LEU A 110 0.58 -21.20 19.65
N PRO A 111 -0.21 -22.04 20.38
CA PRO A 111 0.14 -22.48 21.74
C PRO A 111 1.43 -23.31 21.81
N THR A 112 1.70 -24.11 20.78
CA THR A 112 2.91 -24.91 20.68
C THR A 112 4.11 -24.04 20.32
N LEU A 113 3.96 -23.14 19.37
CA LEU A 113 5.04 -22.26 18.92
C LEU A 113 5.48 -21.29 20.00
N LEU A 114 4.54 -20.75 20.77
CA LEU A 114 4.75 -19.72 21.79
C LEU A 114 4.16 -20.15 23.14
N PRO A 115 4.78 -21.11 23.84
CA PRO A 115 4.23 -21.68 25.07
C PRO A 115 4.08 -20.65 26.21
N GLY A 116 4.87 -19.59 26.20
CA GLY A 116 4.79 -18.50 27.18
C GLY A 116 3.49 -17.70 27.13
N LEU A 117 2.74 -17.74 26.02
CA LEU A 117 1.46 -17.04 25.91
C LEU A 117 0.43 -17.48 26.97
N ALA A 118 0.46 -18.74 27.38
CA ALA A 118 -0.43 -19.25 28.44
C ALA A 118 -0.31 -18.46 29.75
N GLN A 119 0.90 -18.01 30.08
CA GLN A 119 1.18 -17.25 31.31
C GLN A 119 0.87 -15.76 31.18
N MET A 120 0.73 -15.26 29.95
CA MET A 120 0.52 -13.84 29.66
C MET A 120 -0.96 -13.43 29.61
N LEU A 121 -1.87 -14.40 29.51
CA LEU A 121 -3.31 -14.14 29.37
C LEU A 121 -3.93 -13.79 30.73
N PRO A 122 -4.32 -12.52 30.99
CA PRO A 122 -5.08 -12.14 32.16
C PRO A 122 -6.55 -12.58 31.99
N PRO A 123 -7.39 -12.50 33.06
CA PRO A 123 -8.80 -12.83 32.97
C PRO A 123 -9.59 -12.05 31.90
N ASP A 124 -9.19 -10.80 31.66
CA ASP A 124 -9.74 -9.96 30.58
C ASP A 124 -8.62 -9.37 29.73
N PRO A 125 -8.15 -10.10 28.70
CA PRO A 125 -7.01 -9.70 27.88
C PRO A 125 -7.37 -8.76 26.75
N VAL A 126 -8.66 -8.51 26.48
CA VAL A 126 -9.09 -7.76 25.29
C VAL A 126 -8.68 -6.29 25.41
N SER A 127 -7.91 -5.85 24.42
CA SER A 127 -7.52 -4.45 24.35
C SER A 127 -8.71 -3.55 23.98
N PRO A 128 -8.83 -2.35 24.59
CA PRO A 128 -9.80 -1.34 24.14
C PRO A 128 -9.66 -0.98 22.65
N LEU A 129 -8.47 -1.22 22.06
CA LEU A 129 -8.23 -1.01 20.63
C LEU A 129 -9.11 -1.89 19.74
N PHE A 130 -9.56 -3.06 20.21
CA PHE A 130 -10.49 -3.91 19.47
C PHE A 130 -11.85 -3.22 19.27
N ALA A 131 -12.44 -2.70 20.34
CA ALA A 131 -13.70 -1.94 20.25
C ALA A 131 -13.51 -0.70 19.37
N GLN A 132 -12.44 0.07 19.59
CA GLN A 132 -12.14 1.27 18.82
C GLN A 132 -11.98 0.99 17.31
N LEU A 133 -11.35 -0.13 16.93
CA LEU A 133 -11.22 -0.58 15.54
C LEU A 133 -12.60 -0.79 14.92
N TYR A 134 -13.46 -1.56 15.59
CA TYR A 134 -14.78 -1.89 15.04
C TYR A 134 -15.77 -0.73 15.08
N ASP A 135 -15.69 0.16 16.07
CA ASP A 135 -16.43 1.43 16.06
C ASP A 135 -16.06 2.28 14.85
N THR A 136 -14.75 2.35 14.54
CA THR A 136 -14.26 3.06 13.37
C THR A 136 -14.70 2.39 12.07
N LYS A 137 -14.63 1.05 11.98
CA LYS A 137 -15.12 0.29 10.82
C LYS A 137 -16.61 0.51 10.59
N VAL A 138 -17.43 0.43 11.62
CA VAL A 138 -18.87 0.66 11.51
C VAL A 138 -19.17 2.08 11.03
N LYS A 139 -18.42 3.06 11.50
CA LYS A 139 -18.54 4.45 11.00
C LYS A 139 -18.20 4.55 9.52
N VAL A 140 -17.04 4.01 9.11
CA VAL A 140 -16.62 3.98 7.69
C VAL A 140 -17.64 3.25 6.83
N LEU A 141 -18.15 2.12 7.31
CA LEU A 141 -19.17 1.34 6.60
C LEU A 141 -20.47 2.13 6.43
N ARG A 142 -20.90 2.89 7.45
CA ARG A 142 -22.05 3.78 7.35
C ARG A 142 -21.83 4.88 6.32
N ASP A 143 -20.65 5.49 6.33
CA ASP A 143 -20.31 6.54 5.37
C ASP A 143 -20.25 5.96 3.92
N ASN A 144 -19.75 4.73 3.76
CA ASN A 144 -19.68 4.05 2.47
C ASN A 144 -21.04 3.52 1.98
N LEU A 145 -22.02 3.36 2.85
CA LEU A 145 -23.36 2.86 2.46
C LEU A 145 -24.08 3.80 1.48
N VAL A 146 -23.78 5.11 1.54
CA VAL A 146 -24.30 6.11 0.60
C VAL A 146 -23.45 6.23 -0.69
N HIS A 147 -22.37 5.44 -0.79
CA HIS A 147 -21.49 5.35 -1.95
C HIS A 147 -21.45 3.91 -2.44
N LEU A 148 -22.37 3.55 -3.35
CA LEU A 148 -22.58 2.15 -3.77
C LEU A 148 -21.33 1.47 -4.31
N ASP A 149 -20.43 2.20 -4.96
CA ASP A 149 -19.15 1.75 -5.45
C ASP A 149 -18.16 1.40 -4.33
N GLN A 150 -18.38 1.92 -3.12
CA GLN A 150 -17.51 1.72 -1.97
C GLN A 150 -18.07 0.74 -0.94
N VAL A 151 -19.39 0.53 -0.92
CA VAL A 151 -20.05 -0.30 0.11
C VAL A 151 -19.56 -1.75 0.10
N LEU A 152 -19.22 -2.28 -1.07
CA LEU A 152 -18.72 -3.65 -1.24
C LEU A 152 -17.19 -3.76 -1.18
N SER A 153 -16.49 -2.71 -0.76
CA SER A 153 -15.04 -2.81 -0.52
C SER A 153 -14.72 -3.89 0.52
N ARG A 154 -13.76 -4.77 0.24
CA ARG A 154 -13.31 -5.82 1.16
C ARG A 154 -12.88 -5.29 2.53
N HIS A 155 -12.41 -4.06 2.59
CA HIS A 155 -11.96 -3.43 3.82
C HIS A 155 -13.10 -2.95 4.73
N ASN A 156 -14.35 -2.96 4.26
CA ASN A 156 -15.51 -2.62 5.08
C ASN A 156 -15.91 -3.74 6.05
N PHE A 157 -15.38 -4.95 5.87
CA PHE A 157 -15.78 -6.14 6.61
C PHE A 157 -14.71 -6.59 7.59
N PHE A 158 -14.88 -7.78 8.13
CA PHE A 158 -14.01 -8.31 9.17
C PHE A 158 -12.59 -8.56 8.62
N ASP A 159 -11.60 -8.00 9.27
CA ASP A 159 -10.18 -8.22 9.02
C ASP A 159 -9.42 -8.59 10.29
N CYS A 160 -10.10 -8.58 11.46
CA CYS A 160 -9.50 -8.83 12.75
C CYS A 160 -10.41 -9.69 13.63
N GLN A 161 -9.90 -10.81 14.15
CA GLN A 161 -10.60 -11.67 15.09
C GLN A 161 -10.46 -11.18 16.52
N THR A 162 -9.29 -10.70 16.90
CA THR A 162 -9.03 -10.19 18.25
C THR A 162 -7.84 -9.23 18.31
N VAL A 163 -7.86 -8.36 19.31
CA VAL A 163 -6.73 -7.54 19.73
C VAL A 163 -6.58 -7.68 21.23
N LEU A 164 -5.48 -8.28 21.69
CA LEU A 164 -5.22 -8.52 23.10
C LEU A 164 -4.04 -7.67 23.58
N GLN A 165 -4.15 -7.18 24.82
CA GLN A 165 -3.05 -6.53 25.51
C GLN A 165 -2.54 -7.48 26.58
N LEU A 166 -1.30 -7.98 26.38
CA LEU A 166 -0.69 -9.01 27.19
C LEU A 166 0.51 -8.44 27.94
N GLN A 167 0.83 -9.05 29.08
CA GLN A 167 2.04 -8.74 29.85
C GLN A 167 2.60 -10.02 30.46
N HIS A 168 3.88 -10.29 30.22
CA HIS A 168 4.51 -11.44 30.84
C HIS A 168 4.74 -11.20 32.35
N PRO A 169 4.37 -12.13 33.23
CA PRO A 169 4.35 -11.90 34.68
C PRO A 169 5.73 -11.66 35.29
N GLN A 170 6.80 -12.31 34.80
CA GLN A 170 8.13 -12.16 35.34
C GLN A 170 8.92 -11.02 34.68
N SER A 171 8.98 -10.99 33.33
CA SER A 171 9.75 -9.97 32.60
C SER A 171 9.06 -8.62 32.51
N HIS A 172 7.74 -8.58 32.82
CA HIS A 172 6.87 -7.41 32.61
C HIS A 172 6.84 -6.90 31.16
N ARG A 173 7.29 -7.76 30.18
CA ARG A 173 7.23 -7.40 28.77
C ARG A 173 5.78 -7.30 28.33
N LYS A 174 5.43 -6.11 27.83
CA LYS A 174 4.13 -5.84 27.20
C LYS A 174 4.15 -6.29 25.75
N THR A 175 3.04 -6.84 25.31
CA THR A 175 2.84 -7.31 23.94
C THR A 175 1.41 -7.02 23.52
N LEU A 176 1.22 -6.48 22.34
CA LEU A 176 -0.08 -6.44 21.69
C LEU A 176 -0.15 -7.64 20.72
N LEU A 177 -1.16 -8.50 20.92
CA LEU A 177 -1.42 -9.64 20.05
C LEU A 177 -2.65 -9.36 19.21
N LEU A 178 -2.55 -9.55 17.89
CA LEU A 178 -3.66 -9.46 16.97
C LEU A 178 -3.80 -10.78 16.18
N GLN A 179 -5.02 -11.19 15.91
CA GLN A 179 -5.31 -12.22 14.89
C GLN A 179 -6.10 -11.56 13.76
N ALA A 180 -5.54 -11.59 12.57
CA ALA A 180 -6.08 -10.89 11.42
C ALA A 180 -5.80 -11.65 10.11
N ASP A 181 -6.31 -11.15 9.00
CA ASP A 181 -5.88 -11.56 7.67
C ASP A 181 -4.49 -10.96 7.33
N MET A 182 -4.09 -11.06 6.08
CA MET A 182 -2.91 -10.36 5.58
C MET A 182 -3.21 -9.70 4.24
N ASP A 183 -3.11 -8.39 4.22
CA ASP A 183 -3.00 -7.57 3.01
C ASP A 183 -1.52 -7.20 2.75
N VAL A 184 -1.24 -6.70 1.55
CA VAL A 184 0.13 -6.37 1.14
C VAL A 184 0.36 -4.88 1.15
N ASP A 185 1.41 -4.46 1.84
CA ASP A 185 2.03 -3.15 1.67
C ASP A 185 3.27 -3.26 0.77
N ALA A 186 3.24 -2.55 -0.35
CA ALA A 186 4.35 -2.45 -1.29
C ALA A 186 4.93 -1.04 -1.38
N ASP A 187 4.53 -0.17 -0.46
CA ASP A 187 4.98 1.22 -0.37
C ASP A 187 6.47 1.33 0.01
N GLY A 188 6.99 2.52 -0.14
CA GLY A 188 8.33 2.87 0.30
C GLY A 188 9.40 2.83 -0.79
N SER A 189 10.48 3.53 -0.51
CA SER A 189 11.63 3.65 -1.42
C SER A 189 12.89 4.08 -0.69
N ASP A 190 14.03 3.73 -1.24
CA ASP A 190 15.33 4.13 -0.70
C ASP A 190 16.29 4.48 -1.84
N ALA A 191 16.75 5.71 -1.86
CA ALA A 191 17.69 6.19 -2.86
C ALA A 191 19.06 5.46 -2.82
N ASP A 192 19.44 4.96 -1.64
CA ASP A 192 20.75 4.35 -1.42
C ASP A 192 20.75 2.84 -1.76
N ARG A 193 19.56 2.19 -1.71
CA ARG A 193 19.41 0.73 -1.89
C ARG A 193 18.64 0.33 -3.15
N MET A 194 17.94 1.24 -3.80
CA MET A 194 17.19 0.96 -5.03
C MET A 194 17.91 1.56 -6.23
N PRO A 195 18.26 0.78 -7.26
CA PRO A 195 18.75 1.33 -8.50
C PRO A 195 17.74 2.27 -9.17
N ILE A 196 18.21 3.35 -9.79
CA ILE A 196 17.35 4.30 -10.51
C ILE A 196 16.54 3.56 -11.58
N GLY A 197 15.24 3.82 -11.62
CA GLY A 197 14.32 3.22 -12.60
C GLY A 197 13.84 1.82 -12.30
N THR A 198 14.21 1.21 -11.16
CA THR A 198 13.72 -0.11 -10.77
C THR A 198 12.50 -0.01 -9.87
N GLY A 199 11.47 -0.80 -10.19
CA GLY A 199 10.30 -1.00 -9.32
C GLY A 199 9.42 0.22 -9.09
N VAL A 200 9.64 1.32 -9.82
CA VAL A 200 8.83 2.53 -9.70
C VAL A 200 7.46 2.31 -10.33
N THR A 201 6.42 2.44 -9.53
CA THR A 201 5.02 2.39 -9.97
C THR A 201 4.24 3.53 -9.34
N THR A 202 3.33 4.11 -10.10
CA THR A 202 2.46 5.20 -9.61
C THR A 202 1.37 4.71 -8.66
N ASN A 203 1.20 3.40 -8.53
CA ASN A 203 0.14 2.79 -7.72
C ASN A 203 0.50 2.67 -6.24
N PHE A 204 1.77 2.89 -5.87
CA PHE A 204 2.26 2.79 -4.51
C PHE A 204 2.90 4.09 -4.07
N LYS A 205 2.84 4.35 -2.76
CA LYS A 205 3.48 5.52 -2.19
C LYS A 205 4.98 5.27 -2.07
N PRO A 206 5.82 6.25 -2.41
CA PRO A 206 7.25 6.15 -2.18
C PRO A 206 7.66 6.28 -0.71
N PHE A 207 6.71 6.36 0.21
CA PHE A 207 6.92 6.65 1.62
C PHE A 207 6.38 5.54 2.51
N THR A 208 7.11 5.30 3.60
CA THR A 208 6.58 4.66 4.82
C THR A 208 6.77 5.62 6.00
N SER A 209 6.11 5.37 7.11
CA SER A 209 6.27 6.18 8.33
C SER A 209 7.65 5.99 8.96
N TYR A 210 8.30 4.84 8.73
CA TYR A 210 9.69 4.61 9.13
C TYR A 210 10.63 5.24 8.11
N ARG A 211 11.34 6.29 8.50
CA ARG A 211 12.22 7.05 7.61
C ARG A 211 13.51 7.49 8.29
N TRP A 212 14.55 7.68 7.50
CA TRP A 212 15.85 8.20 7.94
C TRP A 212 16.42 9.17 6.90
N ALA A 213 17.40 9.97 7.32
CA ALA A 213 18.10 10.86 6.40
C ALA A 213 18.88 10.06 5.37
N LYS A 214 18.83 10.45 4.11
CA LYS A 214 19.63 9.86 3.02
C LYS A 214 21.12 9.93 3.37
N LYS A 215 21.86 8.90 3.00
CA LYS A 215 23.31 8.80 3.21
C LYS A 215 24.14 9.24 2.01
N THR A 216 23.58 9.12 0.79
CA THR A 216 24.25 9.48 -0.45
C THR A 216 23.50 10.57 -1.22
N PRO A 217 24.13 11.24 -2.19
CA PRO A 217 23.46 12.19 -3.09
C PRO A 217 22.58 11.50 -4.15
N ALA A 218 22.53 10.17 -4.20
CA ALA A 218 21.73 9.42 -5.18
C ALA A 218 20.26 9.89 -5.17
N PRO A 219 19.64 10.18 -6.32
CA PRO A 219 18.25 10.57 -6.37
C PRO A 219 17.33 9.39 -5.99
N ASN A 220 16.26 9.68 -5.27
CA ASN A 220 15.21 8.67 -5.04
C ASN A 220 14.61 8.26 -6.39
N PRO A 221 14.36 6.94 -6.66
CA PRO A 221 13.82 6.49 -7.95
C PRO A 221 12.46 7.11 -8.30
N TYR A 222 11.67 7.53 -7.31
CA TYR A 222 10.37 8.19 -7.51
C TYR A 222 10.48 9.71 -7.71
N LEU A 223 11.64 10.31 -7.45
CA LEU A 223 11.82 11.76 -7.49
C LEU A 223 11.50 12.37 -8.86
N PRO A 224 11.94 11.80 -10.01
CA PRO A 224 11.62 12.38 -11.32
C PRO A 224 10.13 12.49 -11.58
N ALA A 225 9.36 11.43 -11.25
CA ALA A 225 7.91 11.43 -11.43
C ALA A 225 7.21 12.42 -10.48
N ALA A 226 7.72 12.60 -9.26
CA ALA A 226 7.20 13.59 -8.31
C ALA A 226 7.47 15.03 -8.78
N GLU A 227 8.66 15.31 -9.31
CA GLU A 227 9.03 16.60 -9.88
C GLU A 227 8.18 16.93 -11.12
N ASP A 228 7.92 15.94 -11.99
CA ASP A 228 7.04 16.11 -13.15
C ASP A 228 5.60 16.46 -12.74
N ARG A 229 5.06 15.77 -11.71
CA ARG A 229 3.73 16.10 -11.17
C ARG A 229 3.68 17.52 -10.61
N LEU A 230 4.67 17.88 -9.82
CA LEU A 230 4.78 19.22 -9.26
C LEU A 230 4.82 20.28 -10.37
N LYS A 231 5.69 20.07 -11.37
CA LYS A 231 5.83 20.99 -12.49
C LYS A 231 4.54 21.19 -13.26
N LYS A 232 3.81 20.11 -13.58
CA LYS A 232 2.50 20.20 -14.25
C LYS A 232 1.50 21.08 -13.49
N VAL A 233 1.44 20.94 -12.16
CA VAL A 233 0.53 21.73 -11.33
C VAL A 233 1.03 23.18 -11.21
N GLU A 234 2.33 23.43 -11.16
CA GLU A 234 2.92 24.78 -11.18
C GLU A 234 2.62 25.49 -12.50
N ASP A 235 2.82 24.79 -13.62
CA ASP A 235 2.54 25.32 -14.97
C ASP A 235 1.05 25.67 -15.12
N GLU A 236 0.12 24.78 -14.70
CA GLU A 236 -1.32 25.07 -14.72
C GLU A 236 -1.69 26.23 -13.81
N TYR A 237 -1.11 26.31 -12.62
CA TYR A 237 -1.37 27.42 -11.69
C TYR A 237 -0.92 28.78 -12.25
N ALA A 238 0.17 28.77 -13.01
CA ALA A 238 0.75 29.98 -13.61
C ALA A 238 -0.04 30.50 -14.84
N LEU A 239 -0.86 29.65 -15.47
CA LEU A 239 -1.65 30.06 -16.63
C LEU A 239 -2.59 31.22 -16.28
N LYS A 240 -2.66 32.24 -17.16
CA LYS A 240 -3.62 33.37 -17.02
C LYS A 240 -5.07 32.92 -17.16
N THR A 241 -5.30 31.83 -17.87
CA THR A 241 -6.63 31.24 -18.13
C THR A 241 -7.16 30.41 -16.95
N THR A 242 -6.35 30.06 -15.96
CA THR A 242 -6.77 29.29 -14.78
C THR A 242 -7.68 30.14 -13.89
N THR A 243 -8.90 29.66 -13.65
CA THR A 243 -9.90 30.37 -12.85
C THR A 243 -9.47 30.49 -11.36
N PRO A 244 -10.01 31.47 -10.62
CA PRO A 244 -9.72 31.61 -9.19
C PRO A 244 -10.11 30.37 -8.37
N GLU A 245 -11.19 29.67 -8.73
CA GLU A 245 -11.64 28.43 -8.10
C GLU A 245 -10.61 27.33 -8.31
N ARG A 246 -10.19 27.13 -9.55
CA ARG A 246 -9.17 26.14 -9.90
C ARG A 246 -7.83 26.44 -9.23
N LYS A 247 -7.43 27.71 -9.13
CA LYS A 247 -6.22 28.13 -8.39
C LYS A 247 -6.30 27.79 -6.90
N ARG A 248 -7.49 27.82 -6.28
CA ARG A 248 -7.65 27.39 -4.88
C ARG A 248 -7.40 25.90 -4.71
N GLU A 249 -7.93 25.05 -5.61
CA GLU A 249 -7.67 23.62 -5.62
C GLU A 249 -6.18 23.32 -5.83
N LEU A 250 -5.58 23.93 -6.83
CA LEU A 250 -4.17 23.75 -7.17
C LEU A 250 -3.22 24.16 -6.04
N ARG A 251 -3.58 25.13 -5.19
CA ARG A 251 -2.74 25.50 -4.02
C ARG A 251 -2.52 24.33 -3.07
N SER A 252 -3.56 23.55 -2.79
CA SER A 252 -3.45 22.37 -1.93
C SER A 252 -2.57 21.30 -2.57
N ALA A 253 -2.74 21.07 -3.88
CA ALA A 253 -1.90 20.14 -4.65
C ALA A 253 -0.44 20.60 -4.69
N LEU A 254 -0.18 21.89 -4.89
CA LEU A 254 1.17 22.47 -4.87
C LEU A 254 1.88 22.25 -3.53
N MET A 255 1.18 22.49 -2.42
CA MET A 255 1.76 22.25 -1.09
C MET A 255 2.11 20.77 -0.90
N LEU A 256 1.21 19.88 -1.29
CA LEU A 256 1.39 18.43 -1.17
C LEU A 256 2.58 17.95 -2.02
N PHE A 257 2.63 18.30 -3.30
CA PHE A 257 3.70 17.84 -4.19
C PHE A 257 5.06 18.47 -3.88
N ARG A 258 5.09 19.70 -3.39
CA ARG A 258 6.34 20.31 -2.88
C ARG A 258 6.88 19.58 -1.65
N ASP A 259 6.00 19.22 -0.73
CA ASP A 259 6.38 18.42 0.44
C ASP A 259 6.86 17.03 0.04
N GLU A 260 6.18 16.38 -0.90
CA GLU A 260 6.59 15.09 -1.48
C GLU A 260 8.01 15.18 -2.08
N VAL A 261 8.26 16.13 -2.98
CA VAL A 261 9.56 16.34 -3.61
C VAL A 261 10.65 16.64 -2.57
N MET A 262 10.36 17.52 -1.60
CA MET A 262 11.29 17.80 -0.52
C MET A 262 11.61 16.57 0.32
N THR A 263 10.61 15.77 0.60
CA THR A 263 10.73 14.56 1.41
C THR A 263 11.57 13.50 0.70
N LEU A 264 11.34 13.26 -0.60
CA LEU A 264 12.14 12.35 -1.42
C LEU A 264 13.58 12.80 -1.61
N LYS A 265 13.84 14.12 -1.57
CA LYS A 265 15.20 14.66 -1.60
C LYS A 265 15.97 14.46 -0.31
N LYS A 266 15.31 14.38 0.84
CA LYS A 266 15.92 14.36 2.17
C LYS A 266 15.97 12.99 2.81
N PHE A 267 14.99 12.13 2.55
CA PHE A 267 14.79 10.91 3.31
C PHE A 267 14.78 9.67 2.44
N SER A 268 15.12 8.56 3.06
CA SER A 268 14.92 7.19 2.62
C SER A 268 13.92 6.49 3.54
N PHE A 269 13.29 5.42 3.02
CA PHE A 269 12.19 4.70 3.65
C PHE A 269 12.41 3.20 3.56
N LEU A 270 11.62 2.43 4.31
CA LEU A 270 11.52 0.99 4.09
C LEU A 270 11.01 0.71 2.67
N ILE A 271 11.37 -0.45 2.15
CA ILE A 271 10.97 -0.91 0.82
C ILE A 271 10.11 -2.16 0.99
N GLY A 272 8.82 -2.09 0.62
CA GLY A 272 7.88 -3.19 0.81
C GLY A 272 8.34 -4.52 0.22
N ALA A 273 9.08 -4.49 -0.90
CA ALA A 273 9.58 -5.69 -1.55
C ALA A 273 10.79 -6.35 -0.85
N THR A 274 11.53 -5.63 -0.01
CA THR A 274 12.79 -6.10 0.56
C THR A 274 12.84 -6.12 2.08
N ASP A 275 12.10 -5.25 2.72
CA ASP A 275 12.18 -5.05 4.16
C ASP A 275 11.01 -5.73 4.90
N PRO A 276 11.27 -6.51 5.96
CA PRO A 276 10.21 -7.19 6.70
C PRO A 276 9.56 -6.25 7.72
N TYR A 277 8.41 -5.69 7.37
CA TYR A 277 7.65 -4.82 8.25
C TYR A 277 6.15 -5.08 8.18
N ILE A 278 5.44 -4.57 9.17
CA ILE A 278 3.99 -4.60 9.27
C ILE A 278 3.45 -3.18 9.39
N VAL A 279 2.18 -3.00 9.05
CA VAL A 279 1.46 -1.73 9.13
C VAL A 279 0.47 -1.78 10.28
N MET A 280 0.41 -0.73 11.09
CA MET A 280 -0.53 -0.64 12.21
C MET A 280 -1.51 0.52 12.02
N PRO A 281 -2.76 0.38 12.49
CA PRO A 281 -3.71 1.49 12.45
C PRO A 281 -3.21 2.71 13.20
N GLY A 282 -3.44 3.91 12.67
CA GLY A 282 -3.05 5.15 13.32
C GLY A 282 -3.69 5.36 14.70
N ALA A 283 -4.86 4.73 14.94
CA ALA A 283 -5.50 4.72 16.24
C ALA A 283 -4.65 4.00 17.31
N PHE A 284 -3.88 2.96 16.93
CA PHE A 284 -3.02 2.19 17.82
C PHE A 284 -1.73 2.94 18.21
N ALA A 285 -1.40 4.01 17.50
CA ALA A 285 -0.26 4.87 17.78
C ALA A 285 -0.55 5.95 18.84
N ARG A 286 -1.69 5.89 19.53
CA ARG A 286 -2.14 6.87 20.52
C ARG A 286 -2.30 6.25 21.91
N GLY A 287 -2.00 7.03 22.95
CA GLY A 287 -2.20 6.61 24.34
C GLY A 287 -0.92 6.14 25.04
N LYS A 288 -1.08 5.63 26.28
CA LYS A 288 0.05 5.31 27.16
C LYS A 288 0.91 4.13 26.67
N ASP A 289 0.26 3.11 26.11
CA ASP A 289 0.90 1.90 25.60
C ASP A 289 0.85 1.89 24.05
N ALA A 290 0.90 3.08 23.46
CA ALA A 290 0.83 3.27 22.01
C ALA A 290 1.99 2.55 21.30
N LEU A 291 1.65 1.89 20.21
CA LEU A 291 2.63 1.37 19.26
C LEU A 291 3.34 2.53 18.57
N LYS A 292 4.61 2.33 18.27
CA LYS A 292 5.42 3.32 17.57
C LYS A 292 6.05 2.69 16.33
N VAL A 293 6.20 3.51 15.32
CA VAL A 293 7.05 3.17 14.18
C VAL A 293 8.43 2.77 14.69
N GLY A 294 8.95 1.64 14.20
CA GLY A 294 10.19 1.03 14.64
C GLY A 294 10.05 0.03 15.79
N ASP A 295 8.88 -0.08 16.45
CA ASP A 295 8.67 -1.14 17.43
C ASP A 295 8.85 -2.51 16.76
N TYR A 296 9.56 -3.42 17.45
CA TYR A 296 9.77 -4.77 16.94
C TYR A 296 8.49 -5.58 17.02
N ALA A 297 8.33 -6.50 16.07
CA ALA A 297 7.16 -7.33 15.94
C ALA A 297 7.53 -8.74 15.47
N LEU A 298 6.59 -9.65 15.64
CA LEU A 298 6.63 -11.00 15.09
C LEU A 298 5.36 -11.27 14.31
N VAL A 299 5.47 -11.94 13.17
CA VAL A 299 4.34 -12.48 12.42
C VAL A 299 4.39 -14.00 12.56
N VAL A 300 3.30 -14.60 13.06
CA VAL A 300 3.17 -16.05 13.21
C VAL A 300 2.15 -16.52 12.20
N PHE A 301 2.56 -17.44 11.35
CA PHE A 301 1.70 -18.08 10.35
C PHE A 301 2.08 -19.54 10.18
N ALA A 302 1.09 -20.41 10.18
CA ALA A 302 1.27 -21.86 10.17
C ALA A 302 2.23 -22.32 11.28
N ASP A 303 3.38 -22.88 10.93
CA ASP A 303 4.40 -23.41 11.82
C ASP A 303 5.66 -22.54 11.95
N ALA A 304 5.59 -21.29 11.48
CA ALA A 304 6.76 -20.40 11.45
C ALA A 304 6.51 -19.06 12.14
N VAL A 305 7.61 -18.47 12.62
CA VAL A 305 7.64 -17.16 13.28
C VAL A 305 8.62 -16.25 12.54
N TYR A 306 8.11 -15.12 12.04
CA TYR A 306 8.84 -14.20 11.19
C TYR A 306 9.16 -12.90 11.95
N PRO A 307 10.44 -12.55 12.13
CA PRO A 307 10.84 -11.25 12.67
C PRO A 307 10.35 -10.10 11.76
N ALA A 308 9.83 -9.05 12.39
CA ALA A 308 9.33 -7.87 11.70
C ALA A 308 9.50 -6.62 12.58
N MET A 309 9.17 -5.47 12.02
CA MET A 309 9.02 -4.21 12.74
C MET A 309 7.77 -3.46 12.30
N VAL A 310 7.26 -2.54 13.10
CA VAL A 310 6.24 -1.59 12.68
C VAL A 310 6.89 -0.58 11.73
N GLY A 311 6.63 -0.71 10.45
CA GLY A 311 7.23 0.12 9.40
C GLY A 311 6.35 1.27 8.96
N ASP A 312 5.03 1.07 9.00
CA ASP A 312 4.12 2.10 8.56
C ASP A 312 2.88 2.22 9.47
N ILE A 313 2.20 3.34 9.32
CA ILE A 313 0.94 3.67 10.00
C ILE A 313 -0.14 3.81 8.93
N GLY A 314 -1.07 2.90 8.95
CA GLY A 314 -2.19 2.84 8.02
C GLY A 314 -3.47 3.49 8.50
N PRO A 315 -4.57 3.30 7.75
CA PRO A 315 -5.91 3.75 8.12
C PRO A 315 -6.36 3.17 9.47
N ASN A 316 -7.22 3.92 10.16
CA ASN A 316 -7.68 3.55 11.51
C ASN A 316 -8.66 2.36 11.53
N ASP A 317 -9.21 2.01 10.39
CA ASP A 317 -10.22 0.96 10.21
C ASP A 317 -9.67 -0.36 9.66
N ARG A 318 -8.34 -0.50 9.55
CA ARG A 318 -7.69 -1.68 8.95
C ARG A 318 -6.57 -2.21 9.81
N VAL A 319 -6.46 -3.54 9.81
CA VAL A 319 -5.35 -4.29 10.41
C VAL A 319 -4.92 -5.41 9.46
N GLY A 320 -3.83 -6.10 9.77
CA GLY A 320 -3.41 -7.26 9.00
C GLY A 320 -2.70 -6.88 7.71
N GLU A 321 -1.96 -5.79 7.66
CA GLU A 321 -1.17 -5.40 6.50
C GLU A 321 0.32 -5.62 6.79
N ALA A 322 1.00 -6.32 5.87
CA ALA A 322 2.43 -6.61 5.96
C ALA A 322 3.14 -6.31 4.65
N SER A 323 4.44 -6.08 4.72
CA SER A 323 5.25 -5.81 3.55
C SER A 323 5.17 -6.95 2.52
N LEU A 324 5.30 -6.62 1.25
CA LEU A 324 5.37 -7.62 0.18
C LEU A 324 6.48 -8.66 0.43
N ARG A 325 7.53 -8.30 1.16
CA ARG A 325 8.59 -9.24 1.58
C ARG A 325 8.02 -10.36 2.45
N ILE A 326 7.28 -10.02 3.50
CA ILE A 326 6.64 -10.99 4.39
C ILE A 326 5.56 -11.76 3.64
N ALA A 327 4.73 -11.05 2.89
CA ALA A 327 3.64 -11.65 2.13
C ALA A 327 4.12 -12.74 1.16
N LYS A 328 5.20 -12.50 0.42
CA LYS A 328 5.80 -13.49 -0.50
C LYS A 328 6.43 -14.68 0.23
N GLN A 329 6.94 -14.50 1.42
CA GLN A 329 7.46 -15.60 2.23
C GLN A 329 6.35 -16.54 2.69
N ILE A 330 5.18 -15.97 3.02
CA ILE A 330 4.00 -16.72 3.46
C ILE A 330 3.27 -17.36 2.28
N ASN A 331 3.17 -16.63 1.17
CA ASN A 331 2.52 -17.09 -0.05
C ASN A 331 3.30 -16.57 -1.28
N ALA A 332 3.99 -17.46 -1.96
CA ALA A 332 4.83 -17.12 -3.13
C ALA A 332 4.04 -16.44 -4.28
N LEU A 333 2.71 -16.64 -4.33
CA LEU A 333 1.83 -15.99 -5.31
C LEU A 333 1.40 -14.58 -4.90
N SER A 334 1.94 -14.05 -3.81
CA SER A 334 1.64 -12.70 -3.34
C SER A 334 2.11 -11.65 -4.34
N THR A 335 1.23 -10.71 -4.60
CA THR A 335 1.49 -9.52 -5.40
C THR A 335 1.01 -8.30 -4.62
N PRO A 336 1.40 -7.08 -5.01
CA PRO A 336 0.87 -5.87 -4.39
C PRO A 336 -0.67 -5.70 -4.51
N TYR A 337 -1.33 -6.52 -5.32
CA TYR A 337 -2.75 -6.38 -5.68
C TYR A 337 -3.64 -7.51 -5.15
N ASN A 338 -3.06 -8.54 -4.56
CA ASN A 338 -3.83 -9.64 -3.98
C ASN A 338 -3.67 -9.70 -2.46
N ARG A 339 -4.55 -10.48 -1.83
CA ARG A 339 -4.49 -10.77 -0.39
C ARG A 339 -3.81 -12.13 -0.22
N PRO A 340 -2.61 -12.19 0.35
CA PRO A 340 -1.87 -13.45 0.53
C PRO A 340 -2.57 -14.42 1.48
N VAL A 341 -3.22 -13.92 2.53
CA VAL A 341 -4.00 -14.71 3.48
C VAL A 341 -5.34 -14.02 3.70
N SER A 342 -6.41 -14.63 3.16
CA SER A 342 -7.78 -14.09 3.27
C SER A 342 -8.48 -14.48 4.56
N ASP A 343 -8.07 -15.59 5.19
CA ASP A 343 -8.58 -16.02 6.48
C ASP A 343 -7.88 -15.25 7.60
N LEU A 344 -8.54 -15.10 8.77
CA LEU A 344 -7.99 -14.37 9.91
C LEU A 344 -6.91 -15.16 10.67
N LYS A 345 -6.08 -15.95 9.97
CA LYS A 345 -5.15 -16.95 10.53
C LYS A 345 -3.76 -16.43 10.86
N VAL A 346 -3.49 -15.17 10.58
CA VAL A 346 -2.19 -14.59 10.89
C VAL A 346 -2.23 -14.00 12.29
N THR A 347 -1.24 -14.35 13.10
CA THR A 347 -1.06 -13.74 14.42
C THR A 347 0.10 -12.76 14.38
N TYR A 348 -0.14 -11.53 14.77
CA TYR A 348 0.85 -10.47 14.90
C TYR A 348 1.10 -10.21 16.39
N LEU A 349 2.37 -10.21 16.79
CA LEU A 349 2.78 -9.78 18.12
C LEU A 349 3.62 -8.51 17.97
N VAL A 350 3.25 -7.43 18.63
CA VAL A 350 4.00 -6.18 18.61
C VAL A 350 4.44 -5.84 20.02
N PHE A 351 5.69 -5.41 20.17
CA PHE A 351 6.30 -5.09 21.45
C PHE A 351 6.42 -3.58 21.63
N PRO A 352 5.47 -2.92 22.33
CA PRO A 352 5.45 -1.47 22.44
C PRO A 352 6.71 -0.92 23.15
N GLY A 353 7.22 0.19 22.62
CA GLY A 353 8.36 0.89 23.22
C GLY A 353 9.72 0.24 22.97
N THR A 354 9.83 -0.64 21.98
CA THR A 354 11.09 -1.34 21.64
C THR A 354 11.85 -0.72 20.49
N ALA A 355 11.30 0.31 19.85
CA ALA A 355 11.92 1.00 18.72
C ALA A 355 13.32 1.53 19.05
N ASP A 356 14.31 1.16 18.27
CA ASP A 356 15.67 1.69 18.36
C ASP A 356 15.79 3.01 17.58
N LYS A 357 16.50 3.97 18.13
CA LYS A 357 16.77 5.26 17.49
C LYS A 357 18.27 5.58 17.48
N PRO A 358 18.75 6.34 16.50
CA PRO A 358 18.02 6.89 15.34
C PRO A 358 17.62 5.81 14.34
N PHE A 359 16.61 6.10 13.54
CA PHE A 359 16.21 5.21 12.43
C PHE A 359 17.29 5.19 11.33
N GLY A 360 17.38 4.07 10.64
CA GLY A 360 18.31 3.82 9.54
C GLY A 360 17.83 2.68 8.64
N PRO A 361 18.61 2.33 7.60
CA PRO A 361 18.33 1.12 6.82
C PRO A 361 18.18 -0.08 7.73
N PRO A 362 17.23 -0.99 7.47
CA PRO A 362 17.07 -2.19 8.27
C PRO A 362 18.35 -3.03 8.31
N ASP A 363 18.75 -3.39 9.50
CA ASP A 363 19.78 -4.37 9.77
C ASP A 363 19.08 -5.69 10.14
N LEU A 364 19.13 -6.67 9.23
CA LEU A 364 18.39 -7.92 9.37
C LEU A 364 18.92 -8.80 10.51
N GLU A 365 20.23 -8.78 10.76
CA GLU A 365 20.85 -9.50 11.88
C GLU A 365 20.44 -8.89 13.23
N LYS A 366 20.43 -7.57 13.29
CA LYS A 366 19.94 -6.85 14.46
C LYS A 366 18.45 -7.11 14.68
N LEU A 367 17.64 -7.09 13.62
CA LEU A 367 16.22 -7.44 13.68
C LEU A 367 16.01 -8.84 14.26
N GLN A 368 16.76 -9.82 13.75
CA GLN A 368 16.76 -11.20 14.22
C GLN A 368 17.08 -11.29 15.71
N ALA A 369 18.22 -10.70 16.12
CA ALA A 369 18.68 -10.73 17.51
C ALA A 369 17.70 -10.02 18.47
N ARG A 370 17.14 -8.88 18.06
CA ARG A 370 16.16 -8.15 18.87
C ARG A 370 14.85 -8.90 19.02
N CYS A 371 14.33 -9.48 17.94
CA CYS A 371 13.12 -10.31 17.99
C CYS A 371 13.35 -11.58 18.81
N GLN A 372 14.52 -12.22 18.70
CA GLN A 372 14.87 -13.38 19.52
C GLN A 372 14.86 -13.02 21.00
N LYS A 373 15.52 -11.93 21.38
CA LYS A 373 15.51 -11.47 22.78
C LYS A 373 14.09 -11.19 23.29
N LEU A 374 13.25 -10.54 22.49
CA LEU A 374 11.89 -10.18 22.90
C LEU A 374 11.01 -11.43 23.06
N ILE A 375 11.18 -12.43 22.19
CA ILE A 375 10.44 -13.68 22.32
C ILE A 375 10.90 -14.48 23.54
N ASP A 376 12.21 -14.47 23.86
CA ASP A 376 12.74 -15.10 25.07
C ASP A 376 12.17 -14.43 26.34
N GLU A 377 11.99 -13.11 26.33
CA GLU A 377 11.38 -12.37 27.45
C GLU A 377 9.90 -12.73 27.68
N ILE A 378 9.24 -13.36 26.73
CA ILE A 378 7.83 -13.81 26.84
C ILE A 378 7.68 -15.34 26.92
N GLY A 379 8.76 -16.07 27.23
CA GLY A 379 8.72 -17.52 27.43
C GLY A 379 9.25 -18.35 26.26
N GLY A 380 9.84 -17.71 25.27
CA GLY A 380 10.52 -18.36 24.15
C GLY A 380 9.60 -18.85 23.03
N ALA A 381 10.23 -19.37 21.98
CA ALA A 381 9.59 -20.09 20.90
C ALA A 381 10.15 -21.51 20.81
N THR A 382 9.33 -22.46 20.38
CA THR A 382 9.75 -23.87 20.20
C THR A 382 10.43 -24.12 18.85
N VAL A 383 10.36 -23.14 17.95
CA VAL A 383 11.01 -23.17 16.64
C VAL A 383 11.94 -21.97 16.49
N PRO A 384 12.99 -22.07 15.69
CA PRO A 384 13.83 -20.90 15.39
C PRO A 384 13.00 -19.84 14.64
N LEU A 385 13.32 -18.57 14.89
CA LEU A 385 12.76 -17.50 14.09
C LEU A 385 13.26 -17.62 12.64
N HIS A 386 12.37 -17.28 11.70
CA HIS A 386 12.76 -17.22 10.29
C HIS A 386 13.93 -16.25 10.08
N HIS A 387 14.96 -16.71 9.39
CA HIS A 387 16.13 -15.89 9.08
C HIS A 387 15.91 -15.18 7.73
N TRP A 388 15.96 -13.84 7.75
CA TRP A 388 15.83 -13.04 6.54
C TRP A 388 17.18 -12.89 5.84
N GLU A 389 17.27 -13.35 4.61
CA GLU A 389 18.41 -13.08 3.76
C GLU A 389 18.38 -11.65 3.19
N ASN A 390 19.54 -11.02 3.05
CA ASN A 390 19.63 -9.75 2.32
C ASN A 390 19.50 -10.01 0.82
N ILE A 391 18.37 -9.59 0.25
CA ILE A 391 18.08 -9.74 -1.20
C ILE A 391 18.39 -8.49 -2.01
N ILE A 392 18.92 -7.45 -1.38
CA ILE A 392 19.32 -6.21 -2.07
C ILE A 392 20.64 -6.49 -2.79
N PRO A 393 20.72 -6.32 -4.12
CA PRO A 393 21.95 -6.51 -4.84
C PRO A 393 23.04 -5.58 -4.29
N PRO A 394 24.29 -6.04 -4.17
CA PRO A 394 25.38 -5.14 -3.83
C PRO A 394 25.49 -4.03 -4.89
N PRO A 395 25.91 -2.83 -4.50
CA PRO A 395 26.14 -1.76 -5.47
C PRO A 395 27.11 -2.23 -6.54
N PRO A 396 26.93 -1.83 -7.81
CA PRO A 396 27.82 -2.23 -8.88
C PRO A 396 29.25 -1.85 -8.50
N THR A 397 30.17 -2.81 -8.58
CA THR A 397 31.59 -2.55 -8.36
C THR A 397 32.03 -1.46 -9.33
N PRO A 398 32.64 -0.36 -8.87
CA PRO A 398 33.09 0.67 -9.79
C PRO A 398 34.01 0.03 -10.81
N THR A 399 33.65 0.13 -12.09
CA THR A 399 34.53 -0.29 -13.18
C THR A 399 35.84 0.48 -13.02
N PRO A 400 37.00 -0.20 -12.95
CA PRO A 400 38.27 0.49 -12.80
C PRO A 400 38.36 1.50 -13.94
N THR A 401 38.49 2.77 -13.59
CA THR A 401 38.77 3.82 -14.56
C THR A 401 40.02 3.40 -15.30
N PRO A 402 40.01 3.30 -16.64
CA PRO A 402 41.21 2.94 -17.36
C PRO A 402 42.31 3.91 -16.97
N SER A 403 43.39 3.38 -16.43
CA SER A 403 44.57 4.17 -16.09
C SER A 403 44.97 4.94 -17.34
N PRO A 404 45.23 6.25 -17.26
CA PRO A 404 45.68 6.99 -18.44
C PRO A 404 46.92 6.29 -18.99
N SER A 405 46.82 5.82 -20.22
CA SER A 405 47.96 5.24 -20.95
C SER A 405 49.10 6.26 -20.94
N PRO A 406 50.33 5.87 -20.56
CA PRO A 406 51.45 6.81 -20.58
C PRO A 406 51.57 7.41 -21.98
N PHE A 407 51.60 8.71 -22.05
CA PHE A 407 51.79 9.48 -23.27
C PHE A 407 52.93 8.87 -24.07
N ALA A 408 52.62 8.37 -25.29
CA ALA A 408 53.66 8.05 -26.27
C ALA A 408 54.36 9.35 -26.65
N THR A 409 55.66 9.42 -26.36
CA THR A 409 56.54 10.51 -26.78
C THR A 409 56.47 10.64 -28.30
N PRO A 410 56.24 11.82 -28.88
CA PRO A 410 56.28 11.98 -30.35
C PRO A 410 57.67 11.81 -30.88
N THR A 411 57.87 10.72 -31.59
CA THR A 411 59.07 10.57 -32.41
C THR A 411 58.94 11.42 -33.68
N SER A 412 59.72 12.48 -33.79
CA SER A 412 59.87 13.28 -35.00
C SER A 412 60.44 12.43 -36.13
N THR A 413 59.69 12.27 -37.20
CA THR A 413 60.30 11.88 -38.48
C THR A 413 59.65 12.65 -39.63
N ASN A 414 60.50 13.28 -40.38
CA ASN A 414 60.34 14.22 -41.49
C ASN A 414 59.34 13.77 -42.56
N SER A 415 58.67 14.80 -43.14
CA SER A 415 58.08 14.82 -44.50
C SER A 415 59.11 14.53 -45.59
N PRO A 416 58.73 14.28 -46.88
CA PRO A 416 57.59 14.84 -47.59
C PRO A 416 56.93 13.93 -48.65
N SER A 417 55.87 14.41 -49.25
CA SER A 417 55.53 14.44 -50.70
C SER A 417 54.14 13.99 -51.08
N LEU A 418 53.37 14.94 -51.50
CA LEU A 418 52.37 15.01 -52.59
C LEU A 418 51.93 13.70 -53.28
N SER A 419 50.65 13.41 -53.33
CA SER A 419 49.89 13.24 -54.58
C SER A 419 48.40 13.06 -54.40
N ALA A 420 47.67 13.92 -55.07
CA ALA A 420 46.37 13.76 -55.79
C ALA A 420 45.22 12.81 -55.29
N SER A 421 44.08 13.46 -55.22
CA SER A 421 42.70 12.92 -55.25
C SER A 421 42.45 11.85 -56.36
N PRO A 422 41.34 11.06 -56.28
CA PRO A 422 40.05 11.65 -56.61
C PRO A 422 38.83 11.16 -55.73
N SER A 423 37.82 12.00 -55.84
CA SER A 423 36.44 11.84 -55.39
C SER A 423 35.79 10.48 -55.71
N ALA A 424 35.02 9.98 -54.73
CA ALA A 424 33.95 9.05 -55.04
C ALA A 424 32.71 9.45 -54.23
N THR A 425 31.76 9.99 -54.94
CA THR A 425 30.38 10.25 -54.58
C THR A 425 29.65 8.94 -54.40
N PHE A 426 29.03 8.72 -53.27
CA PHE A 426 27.99 7.71 -53.17
C PHE A 426 26.69 8.35 -52.72
N ALA A 427 25.71 8.17 -53.60
CA ALA A 427 24.35 8.66 -53.51
C ALA A 427 23.51 7.85 -52.52
N PHE A 428 22.60 8.53 -51.81
CA PHE A 428 21.49 7.93 -51.11
C PHE A 428 20.37 7.62 -52.09
N PRO A 429 19.65 6.50 -51.97
CA PRO A 429 18.34 6.37 -52.57
C PRO A 429 17.24 6.79 -51.56
N ALA A 430 16.46 7.75 -52.00
CA ALA A 430 15.17 8.09 -51.39
C ALA A 430 14.18 6.99 -51.68
N SER A 431 13.42 6.58 -50.69
CA SER A 431 12.19 5.82 -50.88
C SER A 431 11.03 6.54 -50.23
N SER A 432 10.18 7.03 -51.08
CA SER A 432 8.90 7.63 -50.82
C SER A 432 7.85 6.54 -50.52
N ALA A 433 7.08 6.70 -49.43
CA ALA A 433 5.75 6.13 -49.34
C ALA A 433 4.83 7.09 -48.59
N SER A 434 3.98 7.73 -49.34
CA SER A 434 2.82 8.49 -48.92
C SER A 434 1.77 7.57 -48.31
N GLY A 435 1.31 7.88 -47.11
CA GLY A 435 0.12 7.29 -46.50
C GLY A 435 -0.69 8.37 -45.83
N THR A 436 -1.72 8.80 -46.51
CA THR A 436 -2.77 9.71 -46.04
C THR A 436 -3.58 9.05 -44.94
N ALA A 437 -3.55 9.60 -43.73
CA ALA A 437 -4.51 9.28 -42.68
C ALA A 437 -5.45 10.47 -42.46
N SER A 438 -6.75 10.23 -42.64
CA SER A 438 -7.85 11.12 -42.33
C SER A 438 -7.96 11.39 -40.81
N PRO A 439 -8.36 12.58 -40.40
CA PRO A 439 -8.61 12.87 -39.00
C PRO A 439 -10.00 12.40 -38.57
N SER A 440 -10.05 11.62 -37.48
CA SER A 440 -11.28 11.32 -36.73
C SER A 440 -11.71 12.50 -35.85
N PRO A 441 -13.01 12.73 -35.67
CA PRO A 441 -13.53 13.87 -34.96
C PRO A 441 -13.39 13.74 -33.44
N ALA A 442 -13.03 14.86 -32.83
CA ALA A 442 -12.93 15.02 -31.38
C ALA A 442 -14.32 14.89 -30.72
N LEU A 443 -14.43 14.01 -29.74
CA LEU A 443 -15.57 13.93 -28.83
C LEU A 443 -15.36 14.96 -27.71
N THR A 444 -16.24 15.96 -27.65
CA THR A 444 -16.38 16.90 -26.54
C THR A 444 -17.01 16.19 -25.34
N PRO A 445 -16.49 16.38 -24.10
CA PRO A 445 -17.13 15.86 -22.90
C PRO A 445 -18.37 16.71 -22.52
N PRO A 446 -19.41 16.10 -21.91
CA PRO A 446 -20.60 16.82 -21.48
C PRO A 446 -20.31 17.68 -20.25
N THR A 447 -20.66 18.93 -20.30
CA THR A 447 -20.71 19.86 -19.17
C THR A 447 -21.92 19.55 -18.29
N SER A 448 -21.71 19.14 -17.05
CA SER A 448 -22.76 19.09 -16.03
C SER A 448 -22.90 20.43 -15.31
N PRO A 449 -24.11 20.91 -15.05
CA PRO A 449 -24.32 22.15 -14.33
C PRO A 449 -24.15 21.94 -12.81
N ILE A 450 -23.40 22.87 -12.21
CA ILE A 450 -23.21 22.99 -10.76
C ILE A 450 -24.43 23.68 -10.17
N VAL A 451 -25.09 23.01 -9.22
CA VAL A 451 -26.13 23.61 -8.36
C VAL A 451 -25.46 24.19 -7.11
N PRO A 452 -25.69 25.46 -6.73
CA PRO A 452 -25.14 26.01 -5.51
C PRO A 452 -25.93 25.56 -4.27
N PRO A 453 -25.28 25.41 -3.09
CA PRO A 453 -25.97 25.04 -1.86
C PRO A 453 -26.77 26.22 -1.32
N THR A 454 -28.04 26.02 -1.08
CA THR A 454 -28.88 26.89 -0.25
C THR A 454 -28.59 26.66 1.23
N ARG A 455 -28.65 27.74 1.99
CA ARG A 455 -28.30 27.99 3.40
C ARG A 455 -28.71 26.91 4.40
#